data_86894455cf91283ca6c38615875bb848
#
_entry.id   86894455cf91283ca6c38615875bb848
#
_cell.length_a   1.000
_cell.length_b   1.000
_cell.length_c   1.000
_cell.angle_alpha   90.00
_cell.angle_beta   90.00
_cell.angle_gamma   90.00
#
_symmetry.space_group_name_H-M   'P 1'
#
loop_
_entity.id
_entity.type
_entity.pdbx_description
1 polymer ?
#
loop_
_entity_poly.entity_id
_entity_poly.type
_entity_poly.pdbx_seq_one_letter_code
_entity_poly.pdbx_strand_id
1 'polypeptide(L)'
;MTTVHFVYPRDAARNSSPFCIGNEVGDRLARDYDVRFYGWRDKVKIEPKPGDILLGHPHWRRDSVFERSVRQPGWARRILMAPYADDLRQVAYYDRHMAQCDLFLAITGNYWFDRIEDATIRRWRPKMRHMDLAVNRAFFPFVKTRFNPPGQRKFLYIGHTAHNKNVGYLSRLQLQCESVDISWAGRGRKKIPGVHVLGFMDFSQPEALARVAAYDFMITVGAMDANPTTILESMAWGLIPTVTMQSGYENRAGIVNVPLNDVAAAELVFSKLQAATDAELLEIQRLGQEAIDRHYRWDRFYADVRAAIDGTESPPIRPATWKERLLIKTFDLVH
;
A
#
# COMPACT_ATOMS: atom_id res chain seq x y z
N MET A 1 29.52 -7.62 15.03
CA MET A 1 28.62 -7.36 13.87
C MET A 1 27.21 -7.52 14.38
N THR A 2 26.34 -6.59 14.17
CA THR A 2 24.93 -6.65 14.63
C THR A 2 24.19 -7.72 13.85
N THR A 3 23.55 -8.67 14.56
CA THR A 3 22.68 -9.66 13.92
C THR A 3 21.26 -9.14 13.86
N VAL A 4 20.68 -9.12 12.67
CA VAL A 4 19.26 -8.75 12.45
C VAL A 4 18.43 -10.01 12.28
N HIS A 5 17.49 -10.23 13.19
CA HIS A 5 16.51 -11.29 13.11
C HIS A 5 15.28 -10.78 12.37
N PHE A 6 15.16 -11.14 11.08
CA PHE A 6 14.12 -10.66 10.20
C PHE A 6 12.95 -11.63 10.08
N VAL A 7 11.81 -11.25 10.62
CA VAL A 7 10.59 -12.08 10.65
C VAL A 7 9.59 -11.57 9.60
N TYR A 8 9.73 -12.08 8.39
CA TYR A 8 8.86 -11.76 7.26
C TYR A 8 8.78 -12.94 6.28
N PRO A 9 7.63 -13.20 5.62
CA PRO A 9 7.59 -14.26 4.62
C PRO A 9 8.43 -13.88 3.40
N ARG A 10 9.21 -14.84 2.92
CA ARG A 10 10.03 -14.72 1.72
C ARG A 10 9.73 -15.89 0.78
N ASP A 11 9.59 -15.59 -0.49
CA ASP A 11 9.43 -16.55 -1.57
C ASP A 11 9.73 -15.82 -2.88
N ALA A 12 10.85 -16.15 -3.52
CA ALA A 12 11.32 -15.48 -4.73
C ALA A 12 10.33 -15.59 -5.91
N ALA A 13 9.48 -16.62 -5.91
CA ALA A 13 8.43 -16.79 -6.92
C ALA A 13 7.19 -15.91 -6.69
N ARG A 14 7.14 -15.10 -5.61
CA ARG A 14 5.95 -14.34 -5.22
C ARG A 14 6.27 -12.86 -5.06
N ASN A 15 5.62 -12.03 -5.89
CA ASN A 15 5.77 -10.58 -5.88
C ASN A 15 4.61 -9.83 -5.20
N SER A 16 3.59 -10.53 -4.71
CA SER A 16 2.47 -9.91 -3.97
C SER A 16 2.84 -9.64 -2.51
N SER A 17 2.26 -8.58 -1.91
CA SER A 17 2.39 -8.35 -0.47
C SER A 17 1.84 -9.55 0.32
N PRO A 18 2.51 -9.99 1.38
CA PRO A 18 3.71 -9.41 2.02
C PRO A 18 5.05 -9.93 1.49
N PHE A 19 5.05 -10.84 0.52
CA PHE A 19 6.27 -11.50 0.02
C PHE A 19 7.22 -10.51 -0.67
N CYS A 20 6.69 -9.56 -1.45
CA CYS A 20 7.52 -8.52 -2.07
C CYS A 20 8.32 -7.73 -1.01
N ILE A 21 7.71 -7.38 0.12
CA ILE A 21 8.39 -6.69 1.23
C ILE A 21 9.49 -7.59 1.80
N GLY A 22 9.15 -8.86 2.09
CA GLY A 22 10.10 -9.82 2.64
C GLY A 22 11.30 -10.08 1.73
N ASN A 23 11.08 -10.19 0.42
CA ASN A 23 12.13 -10.40 -0.58
C ASN A 23 13.00 -9.14 -0.70
N GLU A 24 12.42 -8.00 -1.06
CA GLU A 24 13.15 -6.78 -1.37
C GLU A 24 13.92 -6.22 -0.17
N VAL A 25 13.32 -6.24 1.03
CA VAL A 25 14.01 -5.82 2.26
C VAL A 25 15.04 -6.84 2.67
N GLY A 26 14.68 -8.14 2.64
CA GLY A 26 15.58 -9.21 3.06
C GLY A 26 16.86 -9.30 2.23
N ASP A 27 16.78 -9.13 0.91
CA ASP A 27 17.94 -9.16 0.03
C ASP A 27 18.89 -7.99 0.26
N ARG A 28 18.34 -6.80 0.60
CA ARG A 28 19.15 -5.64 0.95
C ARG A 28 19.77 -5.76 2.34
N LEU A 29 19.01 -6.25 3.31
CA LEU A 29 19.53 -6.51 4.65
C LEU A 29 20.74 -7.46 4.62
N ALA A 30 20.67 -8.53 3.83
CA ALA A 30 21.75 -9.52 3.73
C ALA A 30 23.07 -8.97 3.15
N ARG A 31 23.03 -7.79 2.51
CA ARG A 31 24.25 -7.09 2.04
C ARG A 31 24.93 -6.27 3.13
N ASP A 32 24.12 -5.75 4.06
CA ASP A 32 24.58 -4.74 5.03
C ASP A 32 24.79 -5.32 6.43
N TYR A 33 24.12 -6.46 6.77
CA TYR A 33 24.11 -7.05 8.12
C TYR A 33 24.29 -8.58 8.10
N ASP A 34 24.62 -9.15 9.25
CA ASP A 34 24.40 -10.57 9.52
C ASP A 34 22.91 -10.78 9.77
N VAL A 35 22.22 -11.49 8.86
CA VAL A 35 20.75 -11.62 8.91
C VAL A 35 20.32 -13.06 9.10
N ARG A 36 19.41 -13.26 10.04
CA ARG A 36 18.69 -14.53 10.22
C ARG A 36 17.24 -14.35 9.80
N PHE A 37 16.81 -15.16 8.84
CA PHE A 37 15.47 -15.10 8.26
C PHE A 37 14.53 -16.09 8.92
N TYR A 38 13.29 -15.63 9.18
CA TYR A 38 12.22 -16.45 9.75
C TYR A 38 10.90 -16.20 9.03
N GLY A 39 10.23 -17.29 8.66
CA GLY A 39 8.84 -17.24 8.22
C GLY A 39 7.89 -17.06 9.41
N TRP A 40 6.71 -16.54 9.17
CA TRP A 40 5.71 -16.39 10.24
C TRP A 40 5.34 -17.70 10.95
N ARG A 41 5.39 -18.82 10.21
CA ARG A 41 4.94 -20.14 10.69
C ARG A 41 6.05 -20.99 11.29
N ASP A 42 7.26 -20.50 11.29
CA ASP A 42 8.36 -21.24 11.89
C ASP A 42 8.09 -21.44 13.37
N LYS A 43 8.34 -22.64 13.86
CA LYS A 43 8.12 -22.99 15.27
C LYS A 43 9.34 -22.66 16.14
N VAL A 44 9.88 -21.45 15.97
CA VAL A 44 11.06 -20.98 16.67
C VAL A 44 10.68 -19.86 17.62
N LYS A 45 11.31 -19.84 18.78
CA LYS A 45 11.40 -18.71 19.68
C LYS A 45 12.85 -18.26 19.65
N ILE A 46 13.08 -17.01 19.25
CA ILE A 46 14.43 -16.46 19.12
C ILE A 46 14.91 -16.08 20.52
N GLU A 47 16.10 -16.55 20.87
CA GLU A 47 16.83 -16.13 22.06
C GLU A 47 17.93 -15.14 21.63
N PRO A 48 17.74 -13.83 21.89
CA PRO A 48 18.67 -12.83 21.41
C PRO A 48 19.96 -12.83 22.19
N LYS A 49 21.05 -12.52 21.50
CA LYS A 49 22.32 -12.13 22.12
C LYS A 49 22.36 -10.61 22.33
N PRO A 50 23.19 -10.11 23.26
CA PRO A 50 23.39 -8.67 23.39
C PRO A 50 23.80 -8.03 22.05
N GLY A 51 23.07 -7.01 21.62
CA GLY A 51 23.30 -6.34 20.34
C GLY A 51 22.39 -6.81 19.19
N ASP A 52 21.65 -7.90 19.35
CA ASP A 52 20.72 -8.41 18.33
C ASP A 52 19.50 -7.50 18.18
N ILE A 53 19.01 -7.39 16.94
CA ILE A 53 17.83 -6.59 16.59
C ILE A 53 16.73 -7.51 16.07
N LEU A 54 15.51 -7.31 16.59
CA LEU A 54 14.30 -7.93 16.04
C LEU A 54 13.60 -6.96 15.09
N LEU A 55 13.48 -7.34 13.84
CA LEU A 55 12.73 -6.61 12.83
C LEU A 55 11.67 -7.51 12.22
N GLY A 56 10.41 -7.11 12.23
CA GLY A 56 9.43 -7.93 11.54
C GLY A 56 7.98 -7.59 11.81
N HIS A 57 7.15 -8.48 11.29
CA HIS A 57 5.70 -8.38 11.29
C HIS A 57 5.11 -9.49 12.16
N PRO A 58 4.33 -9.18 13.22
CA PRO A 58 3.52 -10.17 13.89
C PRO A 58 2.43 -10.66 12.91
N HIS A 59 2.13 -11.94 12.93
CA HIS A 59 1.07 -12.48 12.10
C HIS A 59 -0.25 -12.51 12.90
N TRP A 60 -1.39 -12.22 12.23
CA TRP A 60 -2.72 -12.25 12.85
C TRP A 60 -3.12 -13.59 13.48
N ARG A 61 -2.49 -14.67 13.07
CA ARG A 61 -2.58 -15.95 13.81
C ARG A 61 -1.65 -15.87 15.00
N ARG A 62 -2.21 -16.04 16.18
CA ARG A 62 -1.46 -16.12 17.43
C ARG A 62 -0.35 -17.15 17.29
N ASP A 63 0.78 -16.86 17.94
CA ASP A 63 1.95 -17.75 18.04
C ASP A 63 2.92 -17.70 16.84
N SER A 64 3.06 -16.51 16.23
CA SER A 64 4.14 -16.27 15.25
C SER A 64 5.53 -16.18 15.93
N VAL A 65 6.59 -16.33 15.13
CA VAL A 65 7.98 -16.14 15.62
C VAL A 65 8.15 -14.78 16.28
N PHE A 66 7.62 -13.72 15.68
CA PHE A 66 7.71 -12.37 16.23
C PHE A 66 7.05 -12.28 17.62
N GLU A 67 5.82 -12.78 17.76
CA GLU A 67 5.06 -12.75 19.03
C GLU A 67 5.74 -13.52 20.16
N ARG A 68 6.31 -14.69 19.85
CA ARG A 68 7.06 -15.50 20.81
C ARG A 68 8.36 -14.85 21.26
N SER A 69 8.96 -14.05 20.38
CA SER A 69 10.33 -13.55 20.54
C SER A 69 10.39 -12.11 21.04
N VAL A 70 9.42 -11.26 20.73
CA VAL A 70 9.44 -9.82 21.05
C VAL A 70 9.57 -9.53 22.55
N ARG A 71 9.09 -10.44 23.40
CA ARG A 71 9.14 -10.32 24.88
C ARG A 71 10.43 -10.82 25.50
N GLN A 72 11.33 -11.46 24.72
CA GLN A 72 12.59 -11.95 25.26
C GLN A 72 13.47 -10.76 25.69
N PRO A 73 14.15 -10.86 26.86
CA PRO A 73 15.16 -9.87 27.21
C PRO A 73 16.39 -9.99 26.31
N GLY A 74 17.19 -8.93 26.24
CA GLY A 74 18.47 -8.95 25.50
C GLY A 74 18.43 -8.34 24.12
N TRP A 75 17.28 -8.02 23.54
CA TRP A 75 17.21 -7.27 22.30
C TRP A 75 17.81 -5.87 22.47
N ALA A 76 18.72 -5.47 21.55
CA ALA A 76 19.15 -4.10 21.45
C ALA A 76 18.04 -3.21 20.92
N ARG A 77 17.24 -3.74 20.00
CA ARG A 77 16.09 -3.02 19.43
C ARG A 77 15.01 -3.98 18.93
N ARG A 78 13.74 -3.58 19.08
CA ARG A 78 12.56 -4.31 18.58
C ARG A 78 11.77 -3.42 17.66
N ILE A 79 11.76 -3.76 16.38
CA ILE A 79 11.15 -2.95 15.32
C ILE A 79 9.97 -3.71 14.75
N LEU A 80 8.77 -3.19 14.96
CA LEU A 80 7.56 -3.64 14.28
C LEU A 80 7.54 -3.02 12.88
N MET A 81 7.41 -3.81 11.83
CA MET A 81 7.23 -3.33 10.45
C MET A 81 6.01 -3.99 9.85
N ALA A 82 4.91 -3.24 9.67
CA ALA A 82 3.63 -3.80 9.29
C ALA A 82 2.72 -2.78 8.59
N PRO A 83 1.75 -3.22 7.75
CA PRO A 83 0.72 -2.34 7.20
C PRO A 83 -0.08 -1.68 8.32
N TYR A 84 -0.42 -0.39 8.14
CA TYR A 84 -1.25 0.35 9.08
C TYR A 84 -2.41 1.05 8.37
N ALA A 85 -3.62 0.76 8.83
CA ALA A 85 -4.83 1.54 8.66
C ALA A 85 -5.54 1.58 10.02
N ASP A 86 -6.39 2.56 10.30
CA ASP A 86 -7.09 2.63 11.60
C ASP A 86 -8.29 1.66 11.66
N ASP A 87 -8.07 0.41 11.27
CA ASP A 87 -9.01 -0.70 11.45
C ASP A 87 -8.92 -1.21 12.88
N LEU A 88 -10.02 -1.15 13.63
CA LEU A 88 -10.07 -1.55 15.04
C LEU A 88 -9.52 -2.97 15.30
N ARG A 89 -9.70 -3.91 14.35
CA ARG A 89 -9.19 -5.28 14.47
C ARG A 89 -7.68 -5.31 14.35
N GLN A 90 -7.14 -4.56 13.39
CA GLN A 90 -5.72 -4.45 13.15
C GLN A 90 -5.04 -3.69 14.30
N VAL A 91 -5.63 -2.59 14.73
CA VAL A 91 -5.16 -1.80 15.87
C VAL A 91 -5.11 -2.63 17.15
N ALA A 92 -6.20 -3.32 17.50
CA ALA A 92 -6.26 -4.19 18.68
C ALA A 92 -5.24 -5.35 18.63
N TYR A 93 -4.92 -5.81 17.43
CA TYR A 93 -3.91 -6.82 17.22
C TYR A 93 -2.49 -6.28 17.46
N TYR A 94 -2.15 -5.15 16.87
CA TYR A 94 -0.82 -4.54 17.04
C TYR A 94 -0.59 -4.01 18.44
N ASP A 95 -1.61 -3.49 19.10
CA ASP A 95 -1.51 -2.94 20.44
C ASP A 95 -0.92 -3.93 21.47
N ARG A 96 -1.15 -5.22 21.27
CA ARG A 96 -0.58 -6.28 22.12
C ARG A 96 0.94 -6.36 22.06
N HIS A 97 1.53 -5.91 20.96
CA HIS A 97 2.97 -6.03 20.71
C HIS A 97 3.70 -4.70 20.84
N MET A 98 3.01 -3.59 20.61
CA MET A 98 3.62 -2.26 20.59
C MET A 98 4.19 -1.81 21.94
N ALA A 99 3.65 -2.33 23.04
CA ALA A 99 4.21 -2.06 24.38
C ALA A 99 5.66 -2.57 24.50
N GLN A 100 6.02 -3.64 23.79
CA GLN A 100 7.35 -4.24 23.78
C GLN A 100 8.24 -3.72 22.65
N CYS A 101 7.68 -3.02 21.66
CA CYS A 101 8.43 -2.49 20.53
C CYS A 101 9.00 -1.10 20.82
N ASP A 102 10.21 -0.87 20.34
CA ASP A 102 10.89 0.42 20.44
C ASP A 102 10.47 1.34 19.30
N LEU A 103 10.14 0.74 18.13
CA LEU A 103 9.75 1.46 16.91
C LEU A 103 8.68 0.70 16.13
N PHE A 104 7.81 1.44 15.45
CA PHE A 104 6.86 0.94 14.48
C PHE A 104 7.06 1.60 13.11
N LEU A 105 7.59 0.86 12.16
CA LEU A 105 7.64 1.22 10.76
C LEU A 105 6.26 0.91 10.15
N ALA A 106 5.40 1.92 10.13
CA ALA A 106 4.02 1.80 9.66
C ALA A 106 3.97 1.89 8.14
N ILE A 107 3.81 0.75 7.47
CA ILE A 107 3.64 0.70 6.02
C ILE A 107 2.21 1.16 5.71
N THR A 108 2.09 2.40 5.26
CA THR A 108 0.79 3.04 5.06
C THR A 108 0.92 4.19 4.07
N GLY A 109 -0.19 4.55 3.43
CA GLY A 109 -0.24 5.80 2.67
C GLY A 109 -0.44 7.01 3.57
N ASN A 110 -0.28 8.20 3.00
CA ASN A 110 -0.39 9.46 3.74
C ASN A 110 -1.76 9.68 4.39
N TYR A 111 -2.84 9.20 3.77
CA TYR A 111 -4.20 9.35 4.32
C TYR A 111 -4.30 8.90 5.77
N TRP A 112 -3.80 7.71 6.09
CA TRP A 112 -3.86 7.14 7.44
C TRP A 112 -2.81 7.74 8.35
N PHE A 113 -1.59 7.98 7.85
CA PHE A 113 -0.51 8.50 8.67
C PHE A 113 -0.74 9.96 9.08
N ASP A 114 -1.28 10.78 8.20
CA ASP A 114 -1.58 12.20 8.47
C ASP A 114 -2.71 12.37 9.50
N ARG A 115 -3.49 11.31 9.73
CA ARG A 115 -4.61 11.28 10.71
C ARG A 115 -4.29 10.55 12.00
N ILE A 116 -3.03 10.19 12.24
CA ILE A 116 -2.62 9.38 13.40
C ILE A 116 -2.95 10.05 14.73
N GLU A 117 -2.99 11.38 14.81
CA GLU A 117 -3.34 12.12 16.03
C GLU A 117 -4.82 11.93 16.44
N ASP A 118 -5.68 11.65 15.47
CA ASP A 118 -7.10 11.39 15.69
C ASP A 118 -7.42 9.88 15.69
N ALA A 119 -6.40 9.04 15.45
CA ALA A 119 -6.56 7.60 15.34
C ALA A 119 -6.66 6.91 16.70
N THR A 120 -7.27 5.74 16.71
CA THR A 120 -7.37 4.87 17.90
C THR A 120 -6.00 4.55 18.51
N ILE A 121 -4.96 4.49 17.68
CA ILE A 121 -3.60 4.15 18.07
C ILE A 121 -2.69 5.38 18.33
N ARG A 122 -3.26 6.57 18.45
CA ARG A 122 -2.50 7.84 18.60
C ARG A 122 -1.39 7.80 19.66
N ARG A 123 -1.57 7.04 20.76
CA ARG A 123 -0.57 6.90 21.82
C ARG A 123 0.77 6.31 21.35
N TRP A 124 0.79 5.64 20.20
CA TRP A 124 2.00 5.05 19.60
C TRP A 124 2.72 6.01 18.66
N ARG A 125 2.14 7.19 18.41
CA ARG A 125 2.69 8.20 17.51
C ARG A 125 4.17 8.50 17.72
N PRO A 126 4.69 8.62 18.96
CA PRO A 126 6.12 8.86 19.19
C PRO A 126 7.03 7.73 18.69
N LYS A 127 6.52 6.50 18.63
CA LYS A 127 7.24 5.32 18.14
C LYS A 127 6.98 5.02 16.66
N MET A 128 6.07 5.73 16.01
CA MET A 128 5.69 5.43 14.61
C MET A 128 6.53 6.24 13.61
N ARG A 129 6.88 5.58 12.52
CA ARG A 129 7.49 6.19 11.32
C ARG A 129 6.70 5.81 10.11
N HIS A 130 6.46 6.78 9.22
CA HIS A 130 5.77 6.57 7.96
C HIS A 130 6.66 5.82 6.98
N MET A 131 6.08 4.80 6.35
CA MET A 131 6.71 4.03 5.30
C MET A 131 5.74 3.93 4.11
N ASP A 132 5.96 4.73 3.08
CA ASP A 132 5.28 4.49 1.80
C ASP A 132 5.83 3.22 1.15
N LEU A 133 4.93 2.36 0.68
CA LEU A 133 5.31 1.14 -0.03
C LEU A 133 6.08 1.49 -1.33
N ALA A 134 6.74 0.51 -1.89
CA ALA A 134 7.50 0.62 -3.12
C ALA A 134 7.04 -0.40 -4.16
N VAL A 135 7.40 -0.17 -5.42
CA VAL A 135 7.16 -1.08 -6.53
C VAL A 135 8.46 -1.36 -7.30
N ASN A 136 8.59 -2.56 -7.82
CA ASN A 136 9.73 -2.95 -8.64
C ASN A 136 9.33 -2.94 -10.12
N ARG A 137 9.83 -1.97 -10.90
CA ARG A 137 9.54 -1.84 -12.34
C ARG A 137 9.95 -3.04 -13.17
N ALA A 138 10.91 -3.84 -12.73
CA ALA A 138 11.30 -5.04 -13.45
C ALA A 138 10.16 -6.07 -13.53
N PHE A 139 9.27 -6.08 -12.51
CA PHE A 139 8.08 -6.95 -12.49
C PHE A 139 6.83 -6.26 -13.04
N PHE A 140 6.82 -4.92 -13.07
CA PHE A 140 5.68 -4.12 -13.49
C PHE A 140 6.12 -3.12 -14.59
N PRO A 141 6.38 -3.62 -15.83
CA PRO A 141 6.86 -2.79 -16.93
C PRO A 141 5.75 -1.84 -17.42
N PHE A 142 6.15 -0.68 -17.94
CA PHE A 142 5.23 0.25 -18.55
C PHE A 142 4.61 -0.36 -19.82
N VAL A 143 3.28 -0.46 -19.88
CA VAL A 143 2.55 -1.10 -21.00
C VAL A 143 1.46 -0.21 -21.59
N LYS A 144 0.92 0.76 -20.83
CA LYS A 144 -0.16 1.64 -21.27
C LYS A 144 0.39 2.86 -22.01
N THR A 145 0.37 2.84 -23.34
CA THR A 145 0.92 3.89 -24.20
C THR A 145 -0.14 4.79 -24.85
N ARG A 146 -1.40 4.37 -24.82
CA ARG A 146 -2.53 5.10 -25.43
C ARG A 146 -3.78 4.90 -24.58
N PHE A 147 -4.58 5.96 -24.44
CA PHE A 147 -5.89 5.89 -23.79
C PHE A 147 -6.98 5.53 -24.80
N ASN A 148 -8.04 4.87 -24.33
CA ASN A 148 -9.23 4.67 -25.12
C ASN A 148 -9.88 6.03 -25.43
N PRO A 149 -10.70 6.16 -26.48
CA PRO A 149 -11.36 7.41 -26.81
C PRO A 149 -12.23 7.94 -25.66
N PRO A 150 -12.46 9.26 -25.58
CA PRO A 150 -13.43 9.83 -24.64
C PRO A 150 -14.78 9.12 -24.69
N GLY A 151 -15.38 8.86 -23.54
CA GLY A 151 -16.62 8.10 -23.40
C GLY A 151 -16.49 6.58 -23.51
N GLN A 152 -15.31 6.04 -23.84
CA GLN A 152 -15.07 4.60 -23.99
C GLN A 152 -13.95 4.10 -23.04
N ARG A 153 -13.62 4.87 -22.03
CA ARG A 153 -12.54 4.57 -21.10
C ARG A 153 -12.93 3.47 -20.12
N LYS A 154 -12.00 2.56 -19.82
CA LYS A 154 -12.25 1.32 -19.09
C LYS A 154 -11.54 1.31 -17.76
N PHE A 155 -12.20 0.73 -16.76
CA PHE A 155 -11.70 0.60 -15.40
C PHE A 155 -11.40 -0.86 -15.07
N LEU A 156 -10.26 -1.10 -14.41
CA LEU A 156 -9.84 -2.43 -13.98
C LEU A 156 -9.72 -2.48 -12.45
N TYR A 157 -10.52 -3.30 -11.82
CA TYR A 157 -10.34 -3.65 -10.42
C TYR A 157 -9.42 -4.88 -10.32
N ILE A 158 -8.33 -4.76 -9.57
CA ILE A 158 -7.41 -5.87 -9.30
C ILE A 158 -7.41 -6.16 -7.80
N GLY A 159 -7.85 -7.35 -7.41
CA GLY A 159 -7.84 -7.72 -6.00
C GLY A 159 -8.82 -8.81 -5.61
N HIS A 160 -8.81 -9.10 -4.29
CA HIS A 160 -9.75 -10.02 -3.66
C HIS A 160 -11.00 -9.29 -3.15
N THR A 161 -12.00 -10.05 -2.70
CA THR A 161 -13.30 -9.52 -2.23
C THR A 161 -13.42 -9.47 -0.70
N ALA A 162 -12.33 -9.21 0.03
CA ALA A 162 -12.37 -9.03 1.47
C ALA A 162 -13.10 -7.74 1.87
N HIS A 163 -13.53 -7.66 3.12
CA HIS A 163 -14.38 -6.58 3.62
C HIS A 163 -13.75 -5.19 3.44
N ASN A 164 -12.46 -5.05 3.73
CA ASN A 164 -11.72 -3.79 3.59
C ASN A 164 -11.66 -3.25 2.15
N LYS A 165 -11.86 -4.12 1.14
CA LYS A 165 -11.87 -3.73 -0.29
C LYS A 165 -13.21 -3.11 -0.72
N ASN A 166 -14.24 -3.15 0.11
CA ASN A 166 -15.52 -2.49 -0.09
C ASN A 166 -16.18 -2.78 -1.47
N VAL A 167 -16.08 -4.03 -1.93
CA VAL A 167 -16.56 -4.42 -3.27
C VAL A 167 -18.07 -4.22 -3.47
N GLY A 168 -18.85 -4.06 -2.40
CA GLY A 168 -20.24 -3.65 -2.49
C GLY A 168 -20.43 -2.24 -3.03
N TYR A 169 -19.49 -1.33 -2.73
CA TYR A 169 -19.50 0.00 -3.32
C TYR A 169 -19.06 -0.03 -4.79
N LEU A 170 -18.10 -0.87 -5.14
CA LEU A 170 -17.69 -1.09 -6.54
C LEU A 170 -18.88 -1.56 -7.40
N SER A 171 -19.70 -2.47 -6.84
CA SER A 171 -20.94 -2.91 -7.50
C SER A 171 -21.95 -1.78 -7.68
N ARG A 172 -22.13 -0.91 -6.65
CA ARG A 172 -23.03 0.25 -6.79
C ARG A 172 -22.56 1.22 -7.87
N LEU A 173 -21.28 1.50 -7.93
CA LEU A 173 -20.69 2.35 -8.99
C LEU A 173 -21.01 1.77 -10.36
N GLN A 174 -20.74 0.47 -10.59
CA GLN A 174 -21.01 -0.17 -11.86
C GLN A 174 -22.50 -0.15 -12.27
N LEU A 175 -23.40 -0.26 -11.30
CA LEU A 175 -24.84 -0.36 -11.56
C LEU A 175 -25.54 1.01 -11.67
N GLN A 176 -24.96 2.07 -11.13
CA GLN A 176 -25.62 3.37 -10.97
C GLN A 176 -24.86 4.52 -11.67
N CYS A 177 -23.59 4.36 -12.02
CA CYS A 177 -22.82 5.34 -12.79
C CYS A 177 -22.83 4.97 -14.27
N GLU A 178 -23.18 5.92 -15.13
CA GLU A 178 -23.16 5.74 -16.59
C GLU A 178 -21.74 5.83 -17.16
N SER A 179 -20.85 6.55 -16.44
CA SER A 179 -19.48 6.81 -16.89
C SER A 179 -18.49 5.70 -16.52
N VAL A 180 -18.94 4.55 -16.01
CA VAL A 180 -18.07 3.50 -15.49
C VAL A 180 -18.30 2.17 -16.19
N ASP A 181 -17.23 1.59 -16.76
CA ASP A 181 -17.18 0.21 -17.26
C ASP A 181 -16.07 -0.54 -16.51
N ILE A 182 -16.45 -1.34 -15.51
CA ILE A 182 -15.51 -2.01 -14.59
C ILE A 182 -15.37 -3.48 -14.94
N SER A 183 -14.14 -3.92 -15.11
CA SER A 183 -13.77 -5.33 -15.12
C SER A 183 -13.00 -5.71 -13.87
N TRP A 184 -13.11 -6.94 -13.43
CA TRP A 184 -12.45 -7.47 -12.24
C TRP A 184 -11.50 -8.61 -12.56
N ALA A 185 -10.22 -8.41 -12.25
CA ALA A 185 -9.19 -9.44 -12.24
C ALA A 185 -8.86 -9.85 -10.80
N GLY A 186 -9.11 -11.09 -10.43
CA GLY A 186 -8.81 -11.55 -9.09
C GLY A 186 -9.56 -12.81 -8.66
N ARG A 187 -9.43 -13.11 -7.37
CA ARG A 187 -10.11 -14.24 -6.72
C ARG A 187 -10.90 -13.74 -5.52
N GLY A 188 -12.08 -14.28 -5.29
CA GLY A 188 -12.87 -13.94 -4.12
C GLY A 188 -14.11 -14.84 -3.97
N ARG A 189 -14.62 -14.91 -2.74
CA ARG A 189 -15.85 -15.66 -2.44
C ARG A 189 -17.11 -14.88 -2.79
N LYS A 190 -17.04 -13.55 -2.83
CA LYS A 190 -18.17 -12.68 -3.15
C LYS A 190 -18.19 -12.38 -4.63
N LYS A 191 -19.36 -12.46 -5.23
CA LYS A 191 -19.62 -11.88 -6.56
C LYS A 191 -19.66 -10.36 -6.43
N ILE A 192 -19.30 -9.66 -7.50
CA ILE A 192 -19.44 -8.21 -7.62
C ILE A 192 -20.50 -7.97 -8.73
N PRO A 193 -21.77 -7.80 -8.36
CA PRO A 193 -22.84 -7.65 -9.35
C PRO A 193 -22.56 -6.49 -10.31
N GLY A 194 -22.87 -6.70 -11.59
CA GLY A 194 -22.67 -5.73 -12.66
C GLY A 194 -21.26 -5.67 -13.24
N VAL A 195 -20.25 -6.09 -12.48
CA VAL A 195 -18.85 -6.01 -12.91
C VAL A 195 -18.49 -7.20 -13.82
N HIS A 196 -17.78 -6.92 -14.92
CA HIS A 196 -17.29 -7.96 -15.82
C HIS A 196 -16.14 -8.76 -15.19
N VAL A 197 -16.32 -10.09 -15.07
CA VAL A 197 -15.34 -10.96 -14.39
C VAL A 197 -14.31 -11.51 -15.35
N LEU A 198 -13.05 -11.16 -15.17
CA LEU A 198 -11.92 -11.68 -15.95
C LEU A 198 -11.32 -12.96 -15.36
N GLY A 199 -11.61 -13.23 -14.08
CA GLY A 199 -10.98 -14.33 -13.33
C GLY A 199 -9.59 -13.96 -12.79
N PHE A 200 -8.83 -14.98 -12.42
CA PHE A 200 -7.45 -14.79 -11.98
C PHE A 200 -6.55 -14.53 -13.19
N MET A 201 -5.71 -13.52 -13.07
CA MET A 201 -4.70 -13.18 -14.07
C MET A 201 -3.31 -13.29 -13.44
N ASP A 202 -2.42 -13.96 -14.13
CA ASP A 202 -0.99 -14.00 -13.78
C ASP A 202 -0.27 -12.88 -14.53
N PHE A 203 0.00 -11.78 -13.84
CA PHE A 203 0.61 -10.59 -14.43
C PHE A 203 2.11 -10.76 -14.76
N SER A 204 2.69 -11.92 -14.52
CA SER A 204 4.01 -12.26 -15.07
C SER A 204 3.95 -12.67 -16.55
N GLN A 205 2.76 -12.93 -17.08
CA GLN A 205 2.54 -13.41 -18.45
C GLN A 205 2.25 -12.24 -19.41
N PRO A 206 2.84 -12.23 -20.62
CA PRO A 206 2.64 -11.19 -21.62
C PRO A 206 1.16 -10.97 -22.00
N GLU A 207 0.36 -12.05 -22.04
CA GLU A 207 -1.07 -11.99 -22.37
C GLU A 207 -1.85 -11.22 -21.30
N ALA A 208 -1.48 -11.37 -20.04
CA ALA A 208 -2.10 -10.61 -18.95
C ALA A 208 -1.73 -9.13 -19.02
N LEU A 209 -0.47 -8.80 -19.37
CA LEU A 209 -0.02 -7.41 -19.56
C LEU A 209 -0.72 -6.77 -20.78
N ALA A 210 -0.91 -7.49 -21.87
CA ALA A 210 -1.67 -7.01 -23.02
C ALA A 210 -3.14 -6.69 -22.66
N ARG A 211 -3.75 -7.50 -21.79
CA ARG A 211 -5.10 -7.20 -21.26
C ARG A 211 -5.11 -5.98 -20.35
N VAL A 212 -4.10 -5.80 -19.50
CA VAL A 212 -3.97 -4.59 -18.65
C VAL A 212 -3.89 -3.34 -19.52
N ALA A 213 -3.12 -3.35 -20.60
CA ALA A 213 -2.96 -2.23 -21.52
C ALA A 213 -4.28 -1.78 -22.20
N ALA A 214 -5.31 -2.65 -22.25
CA ALA A 214 -6.63 -2.32 -22.77
C ALA A 214 -7.47 -1.44 -21.82
N TYR A 215 -7.07 -1.28 -20.56
CA TYR A 215 -7.73 -0.43 -19.57
C TYR A 215 -7.01 0.90 -19.43
N ASP A 216 -7.72 1.93 -18.98
CA ASP A 216 -7.20 3.28 -18.79
C ASP A 216 -6.94 3.58 -17.31
N PHE A 217 -7.84 3.09 -16.49
CA PHE A 217 -7.83 3.35 -15.05
C PHE A 217 -7.78 2.04 -14.25
N MET A 218 -7.04 2.08 -13.16
CA MET A 218 -7.20 1.07 -12.10
C MET A 218 -8.13 1.65 -11.05
N ILE A 219 -9.17 0.91 -10.65
CA ILE A 219 -10.11 1.35 -9.63
C ILE A 219 -9.99 0.52 -8.37
N THR A 220 -9.90 1.19 -7.20
CA THR A 220 -10.08 0.54 -5.90
C THR A 220 -10.83 1.47 -4.95
N VAL A 221 -11.84 0.90 -4.27
CA VAL A 221 -12.75 1.66 -3.41
C VAL A 221 -12.68 1.19 -1.95
N GLY A 222 -11.49 0.80 -1.53
CA GLY A 222 -11.24 0.36 -0.17
C GLY A 222 -11.72 1.37 0.87
N ALA A 223 -12.41 0.88 1.89
CA ALA A 223 -12.89 1.73 2.99
C ALA A 223 -11.85 1.83 4.12
N MET A 224 -10.91 0.88 4.18
CA MET A 224 -9.94 0.76 5.26
C MET A 224 -8.76 -0.10 4.80
N ASP A 225 -7.97 0.45 3.87
CA ASP A 225 -6.83 -0.25 3.26
C ASP A 225 -5.55 0.58 3.46
N ALA A 226 -4.52 -0.03 3.99
CA ALA A 226 -3.33 0.70 4.41
C ALA A 226 -2.55 1.30 3.25
N ASN A 227 -2.21 0.42 2.29
CA ASN A 227 -1.35 0.75 1.14
C ASN A 227 -1.39 -0.43 0.13
N PRO A 228 -2.46 -0.55 -0.67
CA PRO A 228 -2.56 -1.64 -1.64
C PRO A 228 -1.43 -1.57 -2.68
N THR A 229 -0.67 -2.64 -2.82
CA THR A 229 0.40 -2.75 -3.84
C THR A 229 -0.12 -2.48 -5.24
N THR A 230 -1.35 -2.92 -5.53
CA THR A 230 -1.99 -2.78 -6.85
C THR A 230 -2.11 -1.34 -7.33
N ILE A 231 -2.12 -0.34 -6.44
CA ILE A 231 -2.12 1.07 -6.80
C ILE A 231 -0.79 1.44 -7.46
N LEU A 232 0.34 1.12 -6.83
CA LEU A 232 1.67 1.39 -7.37
C LEU A 232 2.00 0.51 -8.57
N GLU A 233 1.56 -0.75 -8.55
CA GLU A 233 1.69 -1.69 -9.68
C GLU A 233 0.98 -1.16 -10.93
N SER A 234 -0.24 -0.66 -10.77
CA SER A 234 -1.00 -0.09 -11.89
C SER A 234 -0.40 1.22 -12.41
N MET A 235 0.10 2.07 -11.52
CA MET A 235 0.87 3.26 -11.92
C MET A 235 2.10 2.85 -12.73
N ALA A 236 2.85 1.84 -12.30
CA ALA A 236 4.03 1.36 -13.02
C ALA A 236 3.68 0.85 -14.43
N TRP A 237 2.55 0.16 -14.60
CA TRP A 237 2.04 -0.23 -15.91
C TRP A 237 1.58 0.95 -16.78
N GLY A 238 1.37 2.11 -16.20
CA GLY A 238 0.90 3.32 -16.87
C GLY A 238 -0.62 3.52 -16.81
N LEU A 239 -1.36 2.74 -16.03
CA LEU A 239 -2.76 3.05 -15.72
C LEU A 239 -2.82 4.24 -14.75
N ILE A 240 -3.90 4.98 -14.79
CA ILE A 240 -4.18 6.02 -13.80
C ILE A 240 -5.00 5.41 -12.66
N PRO A 241 -4.49 5.35 -11.41
CA PRO A 241 -5.28 4.88 -10.28
C PRO A 241 -6.40 5.85 -9.93
N THR A 242 -7.62 5.31 -9.83
CA THR A 242 -8.83 5.99 -9.35
C THR A 242 -9.23 5.34 -8.02
N VAL A 243 -8.93 5.99 -6.91
CA VAL A 243 -8.93 5.35 -5.60
C VAL A 243 -9.65 6.19 -4.55
N THR A 244 -10.33 5.55 -3.62
CA THR A 244 -10.79 6.26 -2.41
C THR A 244 -9.58 6.67 -1.58
N MET A 245 -9.63 7.84 -0.93
CA MET A 245 -8.56 8.27 -0.01
C MET A 245 -8.29 7.22 1.08
N GLN A 246 -9.32 6.53 1.54
CA GLN A 246 -9.25 5.43 2.52
C GLN A 246 -8.52 4.17 2.00
N SER A 247 -8.17 4.14 0.71
CA SER A 247 -7.21 3.17 0.17
C SER A 247 -5.75 3.55 0.44
N GLY A 248 -5.53 4.56 1.28
CA GLY A 248 -4.21 4.97 1.78
C GLY A 248 -3.66 6.25 1.14
N TYR A 249 -4.10 6.63 -0.04
CA TYR A 249 -3.53 7.76 -0.79
C TYR A 249 -4.51 8.93 -0.92
N GLU A 250 -4.10 10.08 -0.45
CA GLU A 250 -4.84 11.33 -0.57
C GLU A 250 -4.00 12.37 -1.31
N ASN A 251 -4.54 12.96 -2.38
CA ASN A 251 -3.91 14.04 -3.15
C ASN A 251 -2.45 13.74 -3.57
N ARG A 252 -2.21 12.53 -4.05
CA ARG A 252 -0.89 12.12 -4.56
C ARG A 252 -0.80 12.28 -6.06
N ALA A 253 0.34 12.75 -6.54
CA ALA A 253 0.61 12.92 -7.95
C ALA A 253 0.37 11.63 -8.74
N GLY A 254 -0.36 11.73 -9.86
CA GLY A 254 -0.71 10.58 -10.70
C GLY A 254 -1.84 9.70 -10.17
N ILE A 255 -2.51 10.08 -9.06
CA ILE A 255 -3.63 9.36 -8.45
C ILE A 255 -4.86 10.26 -8.41
N VAL A 256 -6.00 9.74 -8.86
CA VAL A 256 -7.29 10.43 -8.81
C VAL A 256 -8.09 9.90 -7.62
N ASN A 257 -8.51 10.79 -6.72
CA ASN A 257 -9.32 10.38 -5.57
C ASN A 257 -10.81 10.36 -5.91
N VAL A 258 -11.49 9.30 -5.48
CA VAL A 258 -12.93 9.06 -5.64
C VAL A 258 -13.60 9.11 -4.27
N PRO A 259 -14.74 9.80 -4.11
CA PRO A 259 -15.48 9.84 -2.86
C PRO A 259 -15.90 8.44 -2.37
N LEU A 260 -15.74 8.18 -1.08
CA LEU A 260 -16.13 6.91 -0.47
C LEU A 260 -17.65 6.87 -0.24
N ASN A 261 -18.32 5.83 -0.76
CA ASN A 261 -19.75 5.56 -0.57
C ASN A 261 -20.71 6.67 -1.04
N ASP A 262 -20.25 7.58 -1.84
CA ASP A 262 -21.04 8.64 -2.49
C ASP A 262 -21.02 8.42 -4.01
N VAL A 263 -22.05 7.76 -4.53
CA VAL A 263 -22.16 7.40 -5.96
C VAL A 263 -22.31 8.65 -6.82
N ALA A 264 -23.08 9.64 -6.38
CA ALA A 264 -23.34 10.84 -7.16
C ALA A 264 -22.06 11.68 -7.32
N ALA A 265 -21.33 11.88 -6.23
CA ALA A 265 -20.05 12.60 -6.29
C ALA A 265 -18.97 11.80 -7.05
N ALA A 266 -18.99 10.46 -6.97
CA ALA A 266 -18.09 9.62 -7.75
C ALA A 266 -18.38 9.69 -9.25
N GLU A 267 -19.65 9.73 -9.65
CA GLU A 267 -20.05 9.90 -11.05
C GLU A 267 -19.49 11.19 -11.67
N LEU A 268 -19.47 12.29 -10.91
CA LEU A 268 -18.85 13.54 -11.38
C LEU A 268 -17.35 13.38 -11.67
N VAL A 269 -16.64 12.59 -10.87
CA VAL A 269 -15.22 12.29 -11.10
C VAL A 269 -15.06 11.43 -12.35
N PHE A 270 -15.86 10.38 -12.49
CA PHE A 270 -15.76 9.46 -13.64
C PHE A 270 -16.17 10.14 -14.94
N SER A 271 -17.21 10.97 -14.94
CA SER A 271 -17.61 11.76 -16.11
C SER A 271 -16.50 12.70 -16.58
N LYS A 272 -15.79 13.36 -15.65
CA LYS A 272 -14.60 14.17 -15.99
C LYS A 272 -13.49 13.32 -16.61
N LEU A 273 -13.21 12.14 -16.06
CA LEU A 273 -12.21 11.22 -16.61
C LEU A 273 -12.61 10.71 -18.01
N GLN A 274 -13.90 10.42 -18.24
CA GLN A 274 -14.40 10.02 -19.53
C GLN A 274 -14.27 11.13 -20.58
N ALA A 275 -14.51 12.39 -20.19
CA ALA A 275 -14.43 13.56 -21.05
C ALA A 275 -13.00 14.09 -21.26
N ALA A 276 -12.06 13.71 -20.38
CA ALA A 276 -10.69 14.22 -20.41
C ALA A 276 -10.00 13.99 -21.76
N THR A 277 -9.21 14.94 -22.21
CA THR A 277 -8.37 14.81 -23.40
C THR A 277 -7.22 13.83 -23.13
N ASP A 278 -6.65 13.29 -24.20
CA ASP A 278 -5.45 12.44 -24.07
C ASP A 278 -4.28 13.20 -23.44
N ALA A 279 -4.14 14.49 -23.73
CA ALA A 279 -3.09 15.32 -23.15
C ALA A 279 -3.21 15.45 -21.62
N GLU A 280 -4.43 15.66 -21.11
CA GLU A 280 -4.68 15.70 -19.65
C GLU A 280 -4.38 14.35 -18.98
N LEU A 281 -4.79 13.25 -19.60
CA LEU A 281 -4.52 11.92 -19.04
C LEU A 281 -3.04 11.56 -19.11
N LEU A 282 -2.35 11.91 -20.20
CA LEU A 282 -0.89 11.71 -20.32
C LEU A 282 -0.13 12.51 -19.27
N GLU A 283 -0.60 13.70 -18.91
CA GLU A 283 0.01 14.48 -17.84
C GLU A 283 -0.16 13.80 -16.45
N ILE A 284 -1.37 13.33 -16.13
CA ILE A 284 -1.61 12.56 -14.89
C ILE A 284 -0.72 11.31 -14.85
N GLN A 285 -0.66 10.57 -15.96
CA GLN A 285 0.18 9.38 -16.11
C GLN A 285 1.66 9.73 -15.91
N ARG A 286 2.16 10.80 -16.55
CA ARG A 286 3.55 11.28 -16.42
C ARG A 286 3.90 11.58 -14.96
N LEU A 287 3.04 12.31 -14.25
CA LEU A 287 3.20 12.60 -12.83
C LEU A 287 3.24 11.32 -11.99
N GLY A 288 2.44 10.32 -12.33
CA GLY A 288 2.47 9.00 -11.70
C GLY A 288 3.80 8.27 -11.93
N GLN A 289 4.30 8.28 -13.17
CA GLN A 289 5.60 7.68 -13.51
C GLN A 289 6.75 8.35 -12.76
N GLU A 290 6.75 9.69 -12.67
CA GLU A 290 7.76 10.43 -11.89
C GLU A 290 7.68 10.11 -10.40
N ALA A 291 6.47 9.97 -9.85
CA ALA A 291 6.29 9.58 -8.45
C ALA A 291 6.88 8.18 -8.17
N ILE A 292 6.66 7.22 -9.08
CA ILE A 292 7.29 5.89 -8.99
C ILE A 292 8.82 6.02 -8.98
N ASP A 293 9.38 6.76 -9.91
CA ASP A 293 10.84 6.85 -10.07
C ASP A 293 11.54 7.62 -8.95
N ARG A 294 10.87 8.58 -8.34
CA ARG A 294 11.46 9.41 -7.29
C ARG A 294 11.13 8.92 -5.89
N HIS A 295 9.90 8.45 -5.67
CA HIS A 295 9.37 8.24 -4.32
C HIS A 295 9.09 6.77 -3.99
N TYR A 296 8.44 6.01 -4.87
CA TYR A 296 8.00 4.64 -4.56
C TYR A 296 9.03 3.58 -4.95
N ARG A 297 10.29 3.75 -4.49
CA ARG A 297 11.41 2.84 -4.77
C ARG A 297 11.82 2.03 -3.55
N TRP A 298 12.21 0.79 -3.78
CA TRP A 298 12.68 -0.11 -2.72
C TRP A 298 13.97 0.38 -2.04
N ASP A 299 14.84 1.13 -2.73
CA ASP A 299 16.05 1.70 -2.12
C ASP A 299 15.69 2.77 -1.09
N ARG A 300 14.67 3.61 -1.36
CA ARG A 300 14.16 4.57 -0.38
C ARG A 300 13.51 3.85 0.79
N PHE A 301 12.63 2.88 0.53
CA PHE A 301 12.00 2.07 1.57
C PHE A 301 13.05 1.42 2.47
N TYR A 302 14.10 0.85 1.87
CA TYR A 302 15.16 0.21 2.62
C TYR A 302 16.03 1.20 3.39
N ALA A 303 16.26 2.41 2.88
CA ALA A 303 16.98 3.45 3.63
C ALA A 303 16.31 3.77 4.97
N ASP A 304 14.96 3.85 4.99
CA ASP A 304 14.18 4.04 6.22
C ASP A 304 14.29 2.83 7.17
N VAL A 305 14.29 1.61 6.63
CA VAL A 305 14.52 0.38 7.42
C VAL A 305 15.92 0.37 8.04
N ARG A 306 16.93 0.71 7.25
CA ARG A 306 18.32 0.80 7.70
C ARG A 306 18.50 1.85 8.79
N ALA A 307 17.95 3.05 8.59
CA ALA A 307 17.97 4.10 9.60
C ALA A 307 17.34 3.62 10.92
N ALA A 308 16.24 2.86 10.84
CA ALA A 308 15.60 2.27 12.00
C ALA A 308 16.47 1.23 12.71
N ILE A 309 17.25 0.44 12.00
CA ILE A 309 18.20 -0.52 12.55
C ILE A 309 19.38 0.20 13.23
N ASP A 310 19.94 1.20 12.56
CA ASP A 310 21.13 1.94 13.01
C ASP A 310 20.81 2.98 14.10
N GLY A 311 19.53 3.23 14.40
CA GLY A 311 19.11 4.25 15.37
C GLY A 311 19.29 5.69 14.88
N THR A 312 19.33 5.88 13.57
CA THR A 312 19.55 7.18 12.91
C THR A 312 18.27 7.70 12.21
N GLU A 313 17.14 7.07 12.49
CA GLU A 313 15.86 7.49 11.91
C GLU A 313 15.51 8.94 12.26
N SER A 314 15.02 9.67 11.27
CA SER A 314 14.51 11.04 11.48
C SER A 314 13.41 11.05 12.54
N PRO A 315 13.31 12.11 13.36
CA PRO A 315 12.19 12.26 14.27
C PRO A 315 10.87 12.16 13.49
N PRO A 316 9.77 11.71 14.13
CA PRO A 316 8.48 11.60 13.45
C PRO A 316 8.12 12.94 12.81
N ILE A 317 7.80 12.93 11.51
CA ILE A 317 7.30 14.12 10.83
C ILE A 317 6.02 14.55 11.56
N ARG A 318 6.00 15.77 12.03
CA ARG A 318 4.80 16.35 12.63
C ARG A 318 3.72 16.41 11.56
N PRO A 319 2.51 15.86 11.78
CA PRO A 319 1.42 16.04 10.83
C PRO A 319 1.19 17.53 10.58
N ALA A 320 0.87 17.88 9.33
CA ALA A 320 0.50 19.25 8.99
C ALA A 320 -0.61 19.73 9.94
N THR A 321 -0.42 20.88 10.54
CA THR A 321 -1.43 21.49 11.41
C THR A 321 -2.71 21.77 10.61
N TRP A 322 -3.86 21.88 11.27
CA TRP A 322 -5.12 22.21 10.60
C TRP A 322 -5.01 23.51 9.77
N LYS A 323 -4.19 24.49 10.20
CA LYS A 323 -3.91 25.73 9.46
C LYS A 323 -3.15 25.47 8.16
N GLU A 324 -2.16 24.58 8.18
CA GLU A 324 -1.40 24.17 7.01
C GLU A 324 -2.28 23.38 6.03
N ARG A 325 -3.19 22.53 6.53
CA ARG A 325 -4.20 21.83 5.71
C ARG A 325 -5.21 22.78 5.08
N LEU A 326 -5.59 23.85 5.78
CA LEU A 326 -6.48 24.89 5.24
C LEU A 326 -5.81 25.67 4.10
N LEU A 327 -4.52 25.99 4.25
CA LEU A 327 -3.73 26.67 3.23
C LEU A 327 -3.57 25.79 1.96
N ILE A 328 -3.37 24.49 2.11
CA ILE A 328 -3.31 23.55 0.96
C ILE A 328 -4.66 23.52 0.25
N LYS A 329 -5.77 23.38 0.98
CA LYS A 329 -7.13 23.40 0.40
C LYS A 329 -7.49 24.72 -0.29
N THR A 330 -7.01 25.85 0.20
CA THR A 330 -7.23 27.14 -0.46
C THR A 330 -6.40 27.29 -1.74
N PHE A 331 -5.25 26.68 -1.81
CA PHE A 331 -4.43 26.65 -3.03
C PHE A 331 -5.07 25.77 -4.14
N ASP A 332 -5.64 24.61 -3.79
CA ASP A 332 -6.34 23.73 -4.71
C ASP A 332 -7.69 24.29 -5.23
N LEU A 333 -8.22 25.34 -4.61
CA LEU A 333 -9.45 26.03 -5.04
C LEU A 333 -9.20 27.23 -5.95
N VAL A 334 -7.95 27.67 -6.10
CA VAL A 334 -7.56 28.87 -6.87
C VAL A 334 -6.79 28.52 -8.15
N HIS A 335 -6.46 27.29 -8.36
CA HIS A 335 -5.86 26.73 -9.57
C HIS A 335 -6.64 25.50 -10.05
#